data_1fb5e151b90e61e28ee23d2b37cbbc91
#
_entry.id   1fb5e151b90e61e28ee23d2b37cbbc91
#
_cell.length_a   1.000
_cell.length_b   1.000
_cell.length_c   1.000
_cell.angle_alpha   90.00
_cell.angle_beta   90.00
_cell.angle_gamma   90.00
#
_symmetry.space_group_name_H-M   'P 1'
#
loop_
_entity.id
_entity.type
_entity.pdbx_description
1 polymer ?
#
loop_
_entity_poly.entity_id
_entity_poly.type
_entity_poly.pdbx_seq_one_letter_code
_entity_poly.pdbx_strand_id
1 'polypeptide(L)'
;MLLTVIVALVLCVIEIVALVVASPMMKPAFLLGFLPEDVRLAAKDHPEPPKSKQILAYLIFAVFIIAMIGGIIYIGMDGIRNGCGFWKLTLRFMVMLYINKAFDILVQDQWLVMTVGFYKKIFPETADCEGWKNRGFNNKKQLVRIIAYPFLCMMTAGIFMLF
;
A
#
# COMPACT_ATOMS: atom_id res chain seq x y z
N MET A 1 8.49 16.83 12.64
CA MET A 1 7.12 16.35 12.34
C MET A 1 6.64 16.76 10.96
N LEU A 2 6.74 18.04 10.56
CA LEU A 2 6.31 18.49 9.23
C LEU A 2 6.95 17.66 8.09
N LEU A 3 8.26 17.47 8.13
CA LEU A 3 8.98 16.64 7.16
C LEU A 3 8.40 15.22 7.06
N THR A 4 8.06 14.61 8.20
CA THR A 4 7.45 13.26 8.23
C THR A 4 6.12 13.21 7.50
N VAL A 5 5.27 14.21 7.69
CA VAL A 5 3.98 14.32 7.00
C VAL A 5 4.18 14.52 5.50
N ILE A 6 5.11 15.41 5.10
CA ILE A 6 5.43 15.66 3.68
C ILE A 6 5.89 14.38 3.00
N VAL A 7 6.84 13.66 3.62
CA VAL A 7 7.32 12.36 3.07
C VAL A 7 6.19 11.36 2.96
N ALA A 8 5.33 11.24 3.98
CA ALA A 8 4.18 10.33 3.94
C ALA A 8 3.23 10.67 2.78
N LEU A 9 2.91 11.95 2.56
CA LEU A 9 2.05 12.37 1.46
C LEU A 9 2.68 12.12 0.09
N VAL A 10 3.98 12.35 -0.06
CA VAL A 10 4.71 12.01 -1.30
C VAL A 10 4.64 10.50 -1.56
N LEU A 11 4.82 9.68 -0.54
CA LEU A 11 4.70 8.23 -0.66
C LEU A 11 3.29 7.79 -1.06
N CYS A 12 2.23 8.42 -0.54
CA CYS A 12 0.85 8.18 -0.96
C CYS A 12 0.64 8.46 -2.46
N VAL A 13 1.24 9.55 -2.98
CA VAL A 13 1.17 9.89 -4.41
C VAL A 13 1.92 8.84 -5.24
N ILE A 14 3.12 8.45 -4.83
CA ILE A 14 3.88 7.40 -5.53
C ILE A 14 3.11 6.08 -5.52
N GLU A 15 2.49 5.71 -4.40
CA GLU A 15 1.72 4.50 -4.24
C GLU A 15 0.52 4.44 -5.19
N ILE A 16 -0.31 5.49 -5.25
CA ILE A 16 -1.49 5.51 -6.13
C ILE A 16 -1.10 5.51 -7.61
N VAL A 17 -0.05 6.23 -7.98
CA VAL A 17 0.47 6.23 -9.36
C VAL A 17 0.99 4.83 -9.71
N ALA A 18 1.79 4.21 -8.84
CA ALA A 18 2.29 2.85 -9.07
C ALA A 18 1.13 1.85 -9.19
N LEU A 19 0.13 1.93 -8.32
CA LEU A 19 -1.05 1.05 -8.36
C LEU A 19 -1.82 1.21 -9.69
N VAL A 20 -2.19 2.43 -10.05
CA VAL A 20 -3.01 2.69 -11.24
C VAL A 20 -2.29 2.31 -12.53
N VAL A 21 -0.98 2.59 -12.61
CA VAL A 21 -0.20 2.30 -13.81
C VAL A 21 0.18 0.82 -13.91
N ALA A 22 0.58 0.19 -12.79
CA ALA A 22 1.08 -1.18 -12.82
C ALA A 22 -0.04 -2.24 -12.84
N SER A 23 -1.16 -2.01 -12.13
CA SER A 23 -2.21 -3.04 -11.99
C SER A 23 -2.70 -3.64 -13.31
N PRO A 24 -3.01 -2.86 -14.37
CA PRO A 24 -3.47 -3.46 -15.63
C PRO A 24 -2.43 -4.31 -16.36
N MET A 25 -1.19 -4.23 -15.91
CA MET A 25 -0.06 -4.95 -16.51
C MET A 25 0.46 -6.09 -15.62
N MET A 26 -0.03 -6.20 -14.39
CA MET A 26 0.35 -7.28 -13.46
C MET A 26 -0.36 -8.59 -13.79
N LYS A 27 0.21 -9.71 -13.32
CA LYS A 27 -0.47 -11.01 -13.39
C LYS A 27 -1.78 -10.95 -12.60
N PRO A 28 -2.91 -11.43 -13.17
CA PRO A 28 -4.19 -11.49 -12.47
C PRO A 28 -4.08 -12.18 -11.10
N ALA A 29 -3.38 -13.32 -11.02
CA ALA A 29 -3.20 -14.07 -9.78
C ALA A 29 -2.62 -13.24 -8.63
N PHE A 30 -1.76 -12.24 -8.91
CA PHE A 30 -1.21 -11.34 -7.91
C PHE A 30 -2.28 -10.36 -7.40
N LEU A 31 -3.03 -9.73 -8.29
CA LEU A 31 -4.05 -8.73 -7.95
C LEU A 31 -5.25 -9.36 -7.27
N LEU A 32 -5.70 -10.51 -7.75
CA LEU A 32 -6.86 -11.23 -7.24
C LEU A 32 -6.70 -11.63 -5.76
N GLY A 33 -5.48 -11.80 -5.27
CA GLY A 33 -5.19 -12.05 -3.85
C GLY A 33 -5.63 -10.94 -2.90
N PHE A 34 -5.85 -9.73 -3.42
CA PHE A 34 -6.29 -8.55 -2.66
C PHE A 34 -7.80 -8.26 -2.80
N LEU A 35 -8.52 -9.02 -3.62
CA LEU A 35 -9.94 -8.81 -3.93
C LEU A 35 -10.85 -9.80 -3.21
N PRO A 36 -12.17 -9.53 -3.12
CA PRO A 36 -13.14 -10.46 -2.55
C PRO A 36 -13.09 -11.84 -3.21
N GLU A 37 -13.53 -12.85 -2.48
CA GLU A 37 -13.38 -14.26 -2.91
C GLU A 37 -14.20 -14.59 -4.16
N ASP A 38 -15.43 -14.10 -4.26
CA ASP A 38 -16.28 -14.26 -5.43
C ASP A 38 -15.69 -13.60 -6.68
N VAL A 39 -15.11 -12.39 -6.52
CA VAL A 39 -14.38 -11.69 -7.58
C VAL A 39 -13.17 -12.49 -8.03
N ARG A 40 -12.42 -13.04 -7.07
CA ARG A 40 -11.25 -13.86 -7.35
C ARG A 40 -11.61 -15.13 -8.15
N LEU A 41 -12.73 -15.76 -7.80
CA LEU A 41 -13.21 -16.95 -8.50
C LEU A 41 -13.71 -16.63 -9.91
N ALA A 42 -14.42 -15.51 -10.08
CA ALA A 42 -14.93 -15.08 -11.38
C ALA A 42 -13.83 -14.70 -12.38
N ALA A 43 -12.74 -14.06 -11.89
CA ALA A 43 -11.61 -13.64 -12.72
C ALA A 43 -10.47 -14.67 -12.79
N LYS A 44 -10.67 -15.89 -12.30
CA LYS A 44 -9.61 -16.91 -12.22
C LYS A 44 -8.93 -17.17 -13.56
N ASP A 45 -9.70 -17.19 -14.63
CA ASP A 45 -9.25 -17.52 -15.99
C ASP A 45 -9.00 -16.27 -16.85
N HIS A 46 -8.90 -15.10 -16.21
CA HIS A 46 -8.58 -13.84 -16.92
C HIS A 46 -7.23 -13.95 -17.63
N PRO A 47 -7.12 -13.52 -18.92
CA PRO A 47 -5.90 -13.65 -19.70
C PRO A 47 -4.74 -12.85 -19.12
N GLU A 48 -3.56 -13.48 -19.08
CA GLU A 48 -2.35 -12.80 -18.58
C GLU A 48 -1.87 -11.74 -19.61
N PRO A 49 -1.45 -10.56 -19.14
CA PRO A 49 -0.79 -9.58 -19.99
C PRO A 49 0.51 -10.13 -20.58
N PRO A 50 1.00 -9.59 -21.72
CA PRO A 50 2.29 -9.96 -22.28
C PRO A 50 3.43 -9.83 -21.25
N LYS A 51 4.42 -10.73 -21.30
CA LYS A 51 5.56 -10.77 -20.34
C LYS A 51 6.30 -9.42 -20.23
N SER A 52 6.45 -8.70 -21.32
CA SER A 52 7.08 -7.36 -21.31
C SER A 52 6.32 -6.37 -20.44
N LYS A 53 4.98 -6.36 -20.49
CA LYS A 53 4.14 -5.53 -19.62
C LYS A 53 4.23 -5.96 -18.17
N GLN A 54 4.25 -7.27 -17.90
CA GLN A 54 4.42 -7.79 -16.54
C GLN A 54 5.76 -7.34 -15.93
N ILE A 55 6.87 -7.42 -16.68
CA ILE A 55 8.18 -6.96 -16.22
C ILE A 55 8.14 -5.47 -15.89
N LEU A 56 7.55 -4.64 -16.78
CA LEU A 56 7.40 -3.21 -16.54
C LEU A 56 6.58 -2.92 -15.27
N ALA A 57 5.47 -3.64 -15.05
CA ALA A 57 4.65 -3.51 -13.87
C ALA A 57 5.42 -3.82 -12.58
N TYR A 58 6.19 -4.91 -12.57
CA TYR A 58 7.02 -5.28 -11.42
C TYR A 58 8.16 -4.28 -11.18
N LEU A 59 8.74 -3.69 -12.22
CA LEU A 59 9.74 -2.62 -12.07
C LEU A 59 9.11 -1.37 -11.44
N ILE A 60 7.92 -0.95 -11.88
CA ILE A 60 7.19 0.18 -11.27
C ILE A 60 6.90 -0.11 -9.80
N PHE A 61 6.44 -1.33 -9.48
CA PHE A 61 6.17 -1.73 -8.11
C PHE A 61 7.44 -1.78 -7.25
N ALA A 62 8.56 -2.25 -7.82
CA ALA A 62 9.85 -2.24 -7.14
C ALA A 62 10.32 -0.82 -6.81
N VAL A 63 10.14 0.15 -7.73
CA VAL A 63 10.43 1.57 -7.46
C VAL A 63 9.60 2.10 -6.29
N PHE A 64 8.31 1.75 -6.22
CA PHE A 64 7.46 2.09 -5.07
C PHE A 64 8.01 1.50 -3.76
N ILE A 65 8.38 0.22 -3.73
CA ILE A 65 8.96 -0.41 -2.54
C ILE A 65 10.27 0.27 -2.12
N ILE A 66 11.14 0.57 -3.08
CA ILE A 66 12.40 1.30 -2.82
C ILE A 66 12.11 2.69 -2.24
N ALA A 67 11.11 3.40 -2.78
CA ALA A 67 10.71 4.71 -2.25
C ALA A 67 10.18 4.61 -0.81
N MET A 68 9.40 3.58 -0.48
CA MET A 68 8.91 3.33 0.89
C MET A 68 10.07 3.08 1.86
N ILE A 69 11.01 2.21 1.50
CA ILE A 69 12.21 1.93 2.30
C ILE A 69 13.06 3.20 2.44
N GLY A 70 13.29 3.92 1.35
CA GLY A 70 14.01 5.18 1.32
C GLY A 70 13.38 6.25 2.23
N GLY A 71 12.05 6.34 2.24
CA GLY A 71 11.29 7.22 3.14
C GLY A 71 11.50 6.90 4.61
N ILE A 72 11.49 5.59 4.97
CA ILE A 72 11.77 5.13 6.33
C ILE A 72 13.20 5.51 6.74
N ILE A 73 14.18 5.21 5.89
CA ILE A 73 15.59 5.53 6.14
C ILE A 73 15.76 7.04 6.29
N TYR A 74 15.19 7.83 5.38
CA TYR A 74 15.30 9.28 5.38
C TYR A 74 14.74 9.91 6.68
N ILE A 75 13.55 9.47 7.12
CA ILE A 75 12.93 9.94 8.37
C ILE A 75 13.74 9.49 9.59
N GLY A 76 14.27 8.26 9.56
CA GLY A 76 15.13 7.74 10.63
C GLY A 76 16.41 8.56 10.78
N MET A 77 17.13 8.75 9.68
CA MET A 77 18.39 9.54 9.66
C MET A 77 18.17 11.00 10.05
N ASP A 78 17.10 11.63 9.55
CA ASP A 78 16.74 12.99 9.96
C ASP A 78 16.41 13.06 11.46
N GLY A 79 15.73 12.02 11.99
CA GLY A 79 15.45 11.93 13.41
C GLY A 79 16.72 11.86 14.27
N ILE A 80 17.67 10.99 13.93
CA ILE A 80 18.94 10.86 14.61
C ILE A 80 19.74 12.18 14.57
N ARG A 81 19.87 12.78 13.38
CA ARG A 81 20.58 14.07 13.18
C ARG A 81 19.98 15.19 14.02
N ASN A 82 18.67 15.18 14.27
CA ASN A 82 17.98 16.18 15.09
C ASN A 82 17.86 15.75 16.56
N GLY A 83 18.62 14.76 17.04
CA GLY A 83 18.63 14.33 18.44
C GLY A 83 17.26 13.78 18.92
N CYS A 84 16.48 13.15 18.05
CA CYS A 84 15.23 12.52 18.45
C CYS A 84 15.52 11.28 19.29
N GLY A 85 15.05 11.25 20.53
CA GLY A 85 15.05 10.03 21.33
C GLY A 85 14.08 8.99 20.80
N PHE A 86 14.18 7.75 21.32
CA PHE A 86 13.43 6.57 20.89
C PHE A 86 11.92 6.82 20.68
N TRP A 87 11.23 7.38 21.67
CA TRP A 87 9.78 7.59 21.59
C TRP A 87 9.37 8.61 20.51
N LYS A 88 10.18 9.66 20.35
CA LYS A 88 9.91 10.69 19.32
C LYS A 88 10.13 10.09 17.92
N LEU A 89 11.13 9.24 17.75
CA LEU A 89 11.40 8.54 16.51
C LEU A 89 10.31 7.51 16.19
N THR A 90 9.89 6.72 17.17
CA THR A 90 8.75 5.80 17.07
C THR A 90 7.49 6.54 16.61
N LEU A 91 7.18 7.69 17.23
CA LEU A 91 6.01 8.49 16.85
C LEU A 91 6.11 8.98 15.39
N ARG A 92 7.29 9.38 14.91
CA ARG A 92 7.48 9.77 13.50
C ARG A 92 7.18 8.63 12.55
N PHE A 93 7.67 7.42 12.82
CA PHE A 93 7.35 6.24 12.01
C PHE A 93 5.86 5.90 12.08
N MET A 94 5.24 5.98 13.25
CA MET A 94 3.79 5.78 13.39
C MET A 94 3.01 6.77 12.54
N VAL A 95 3.30 8.06 12.61
CA VAL A 95 2.62 9.10 11.81
C VAL A 95 2.76 8.79 10.33
N MET A 96 3.96 8.43 9.85
CA MET A 96 4.16 8.10 8.44
C MET A 96 3.32 6.88 8.03
N LEU A 97 3.40 5.77 8.77
CA LEU A 97 2.70 4.54 8.43
C LEU A 97 1.17 4.69 8.55
N TYR A 98 0.67 5.42 9.54
CA TYR A 98 -0.78 5.63 9.67
C TYR A 98 -1.35 6.58 8.62
N ILE A 99 -0.60 7.56 8.13
CA ILE A 99 -1.02 8.40 6.99
C ILE A 99 -1.14 7.52 5.74
N ASN A 100 -0.10 6.72 5.41
CA ASN A 100 -0.16 5.80 4.28
C ASN A 100 -1.29 4.77 4.45
N LYS A 101 -1.51 4.26 5.66
CA LYS A 101 -2.58 3.30 5.93
C LYS A 101 -3.98 3.90 5.80
N ALA A 102 -4.17 5.12 6.27
CA ALA A 102 -5.43 5.84 6.08
C ALA A 102 -5.69 6.08 4.58
N PHE A 103 -4.64 6.44 3.82
CA PHE A 103 -4.73 6.60 2.38
C PHE A 103 -5.09 5.29 1.66
N ASP A 104 -4.44 4.17 2.01
CA ASP A 104 -4.75 2.84 1.48
C ASP A 104 -6.23 2.47 1.71
N ILE A 105 -6.74 2.65 2.93
CA ILE A 105 -8.13 2.32 3.25
C ILE A 105 -9.12 3.28 2.56
N LEU A 106 -8.90 4.59 2.67
CA LEU A 106 -9.89 5.58 2.22
C LEU A 106 -9.84 5.80 0.70
N VAL A 107 -8.64 5.91 0.14
CA VAL A 107 -8.46 6.25 -1.27
C VAL A 107 -8.38 4.99 -2.13
N GLN A 108 -7.58 4.00 -1.75
CA GLN A 108 -7.44 2.81 -2.59
C GLN A 108 -8.64 1.86 -2.41
N ASP A 109 -8.90 1.36 -1.19
CA ASP A 109 -9.97 0.38 -0.96
C ASP A 109 -11.36 0.97 -1.20
N GLN A 110 -11.69 2.10 -0.55
CA GLN A 110 -13.06 2.62 -0.58
C GLN A 110 -13.38 3.44 -1.83
N TRP A 111 -12.46 4.32 -2.24
CA TRP A 111 -12.74 5.20 -3.38
C TRP A 111 -12.37 4.52 -4.71
N LEU A 112 -11.13 4.12 -4.91
CA LEU A 112 -10.65 3.61 -6.19
C LEU A 112 -11.26 2.24 -6.52
N VAL A 113 -11.22 1.30 -5.57
CA VAL A 113 -11.71 -0.07 -5.78
C VAL A 113 -13.24 -0.12 -5.77
N MET A 114 -13.88 0.39 -4.71
CA MET A 114 -15.31 0.21 -4.50
C MET A 114 -16.17 1.26 -5.22
N THR A 115 -15.75 2.55 -5.22
CA THR A 115 -16.57 3.63 -5.80
C THR A 115 -16.30 3.82 -7.28
N VAL A 116 -15.02 3.94 -7.68
CA VAL A 116 -14.65 4.13 -9.09
C VAL A 116 -14.75 2.81 -9.88
N GLY A 117 -14.68 1.68 -9.19
CA GLY A 117 -14.73 0.36 -9.82
C GLY A 117 -13.51 0.10 -10.70
N PHE A 118 -12.34 0.56 -10.29
CA PHE A 118 -11.11 0.45 -11.06
C PHE A 118 -10.81 -0.99 -11.50
N TYR A 119 -10.93 -1.95 -10.57
CA TYR A 119 -10.69 -3.36 -10.91
C TYR A 119 -11.79 -4.00 -11.75
N LYS A 120 -13.04 -3.50 -11.70
CA LYS A 120 -14.09 -3.95 -12.64
C LYS A 120 -13.74 -3.63 -14.09
N LYS A 121 -12.97 -2.56 -14.33
CA LYS A 121 -12.49 -2.20 -15.67
C LYS A 121 -11.36 -3.13 -16.14
N ILE A 122 -10.55 -3.64 -15.20
CA ILE A 122 -9.49 -4.60 -15.50
C ILE A 122 -10.06 -6.01 -15.67
N PHE A 123 -11.06 -6.39 -14.86
CA PHE A 123 -11.72 -7.68 -14.82
C PHE A 123 -13.23 -7.54 -15.12
N PRO A 124 -13.63 -7.31 -16.38
CA PRO A 124 -15.03 -7.05 -16.73
C PRO A 124 -15.98 -8.20 -16.36
N GLU A 125 -15.49 -9.44 -16.36
CA GLU A 125 -16.21 -10.65 -15.97
C GLU A 125 -16.67 -10.66 -14.51
N THR A 126 -16.15 -9.76 -13.70
CA THR A 126 -16.50 -9.63 -12.27
C THR A 126 -17.55 -8.56 -12.00
N ALA A 127 -18.10 -7.90 -13.04
CA ALA A 127 -18.95 -6.73 -12.88
C ALA A 127 -20.16 -6.98 -11.96
N ASP A 128 -20.74 -8.18 -12.02
CA ASP A 128 -21.94 -8.57 -11.27
C ASP A 128 -21.66 -9.24 -9.93
N CYS A 129 -20.38 -9.40 -9.53
CA CYS A 129 -20.02 -10.01 -8.27
C CYS A 129 -20.51 -9.18 -7.07
N GLU A 130 -21.14 -9.85 -6.10
CA GLU A 130 -21.65 -9.23 -4.86
C GLU A 130 -20.51 -8.68 -3.98
N GLY A 131 -19.31 -9.25 -4.08
CA GLY A 131 -18.12 -8.79 -3.36
C GLY A 131 -17.81 -7.32 -3.54
N TRP A 132 -18.17 -6.75 -4.68
CA TRP A 132 -18.04 -5.30 -4.93
C TRP A 132 -18.96 -4.40 -4.09
N LYS A 133 -19.98 -4.98 -3.44
CA LYS A 133 -20.87 -4.28 -2.52
C LYS A 133 -20.36 -4.36 -1.06
N ASN A 134 -19.47 -5.32 -0.78
CA ASN A 134 -18.94 -5.56 0.56
C ASN A 134 -17.75 -4.64 0.87
N ARG A 135 -18.03 -3.42 1.33
CA ARG A 135 -16.99 -2.45 1.73
C ARG A 135 -16.11 -2.90 2.89
N GLY A 136 -16.53 -3.94 3.62
CA GLY A 136 -15.80 -4.50 4.76
C GLY A 136 -14.92 -5.70 4.44
N PHE A 137 -14.80 -6.12 3.17
CA PHE A 137 -14.13 -7.36 2.77
C PHE A 137 -12.69 -7.49 3.30
N ASN A 138 -11.98 -6.38 3.47
CA ASN A 138 -10.59 -6.34 3.91
C ASN A 138 -10.40 -5.93 5.38
N ASN A 139 -11.49 -5.60 6.10
CA ASN A 139 -11.42 -5.01 7.45
C ASN A 139 -10.60 -5.83 8.45
N LYS A 140 -10.73 -7.16 8.46
CA LYS A 140 -9.96 -8.02 9.37
C LYS A 140 -8.45 -7.90 9.12
N LYS A 141 -8.04 -7.94 7.85
CA LYS A 141 -6.61 -7.80 7.47
C LYS A 141 -6.11 -6.39 7.80
N GLN A 142 -6.94 -5.36 7.58
CA GLN A 142 -6.61 -3.98 7.91
C GLN A 142 -6.43 -3.77 9.41
N LEU A 143 -7.31 -4.33 10.24
CA LEU A 143 -7.23 -4.25 11.69
C LEU A 143 -5.95 -4.88 12.24
N VAL A 144 -5.60 -6.08 11.75
CA VAL A 144 -4.34 -6.76 12.14
C VAL A 144 -3.12 -5.87 11.83
N ARG A 145 -3.08 -5.26 10.66
CA ARG A 145 -1.97 -4.35 10.28
C ARG A 145 -1.93 -3.11 11.17
N ILE A 146 -3.06 -2.47 11.44
CA ILE A 146 -3.15 -1.30 12.32
C ILE A 146 -2.61 -1.62 13.72
N ILE A 147 -2.94 -2.78 14.28
CA ILE A 147 -2.45 -3.23 15.59
C ILE A 147 -0.96 -3.57 15.55
N ALA A 148 -0.44 -4.12 14.44
CA ALA A 148 0.97 -4.49 14.31
C ALA A 148 1.91 -3.27 14.14
N TYR A 149 1.42 -2.16 13.58
CA TYR A 149 2.26 -1.00 13.24
C TYR A 149 3.01 -0.37 14.42
N PRO A 150 2.44 -0.18 15.62
CA PRO A 150 3.20 0.34 16.76
C PRO A 150 4.42 -0.51 17.09
N PHE A 151 4.29 -1.84 17.07
CA PHE A 151 5.40 -2.76 17.33
C PHE A 151 6.48 -2.66 16.25
N LEU A 152 6.10 -2.62 14.98
CA LEU A 152 7.03 -2.41 13.87
C LEU A 152 7.77 -1.07 13.98
N CYS A 153 7.06 0.00 14.36
CA CYS A 153 7.65 1.32 14.55
C CYS A 153 8.64 1.35 15.72
N MET A 154 8.33 0.67 16.84
CA MET A 154 9.25 0.55 17.97
C MET A 154 10.50 -0.25 17.58
N MET A 155 10.35 -1.37 16.87
CA MET A 155 11.49 -2.15 16.38
C MET A 155 12.36 -1.32 15.45
N THR A 156 11.75 -0.61 14.47
CA THR A 156 12.47 0.26 13.53
C THR A 156 13.20 1.38 14.29
N ALA A 157 12.54 2.05 15.22
CA ALA A 157 13.17 3.10 16.03
C ALA A 157 14.34 2.54 16.87
N GLY A 158 14.18 1.35 17.45
CA GLY A 158 15.27 0.67 18.18
C GLY A 158 16.49 0.41 17.29
N ILE A 159 16.29 -0.06 16.05
CA ILE A 159 17.39 -0.27 15.10
C ILE A 159 18.11 1.06 14.82
N PHE A 160 17.40 2.15 14.59
CA PHE A 160 18.02 3.46 14.33
C PHE A 160 18.75 4.04 15.54
N MET A 161 18.35 3.70 16.76
CA MET A 161 19.04 4.13 18.00
C MET A 161 20.37 3.43 18.24
N LEU A 162 20.72 2.39 17.45
CA LEU A 162 22.02 1.71 17.51
C LEU A 162 23.12 2.46 16.72
N PHE A 163 22.75 3.43 15.91
CA PHE A 163 23.64 4.25 15.08
C PHE A 163 23.71 5.70 15.57
#